data_a5ac9e2927fc6a5301a2bfea3324a54a
#
_entry.id   a5ac9e2927fc6a5301a2bfea3324a54a
#
_cell.length_a   1.000
_cell.length_b   1.000
_cell.length_c   1.000
_cell.angle_alpha   90.00
_cell.angle_beta   90.00
_cell.angle_gamma   90.00
#
_symmetry.space_group_name_H-M   'P 1'
#
loop_
_entity.id
_entity.type
_entity.pdbx_description
1 polymer ?
#
loop_
_entity_poly.entity_id
_entity_poly.type
_entity_poly.pdbx_seq_one_letter_code
_entity_poly.pdbx_strand_id
1 'polypeptide(L)'
;AKFGMTGQNKVWLAGNVMMRALLQNDYELVKMARDTIASEIVTGGTEGIKDDWCFHQHGAQQQFGNYGLSFVSGMSFFSGLFSGTSLAFDDKQLSILSTLIDKGYRWVIWKGMMDVNALGRQLFHHAPVHKALSLAFAASELGGGESDECVAVATALLRDNYPAPAVNVLTGHKHFWQSDYTIHRRPSWMASIKMASDRIIGTEMMNGDNMKGYYMADGATYIYKDGKE
;
A
#
# COMPACT_ATOMS: atom_id res chain seq x y z
N ALA A 1 14.86 -21.06 9.55
CA ALA A 1 13.75 -20.53 10.35
C ALA A 1 12.45 -20.70 9.59
N LYS A 2 11.44 -21.33 10.20
CA LYS A 2 10.09 -21.34 9.59
C LYS A 2 9.46 -19.99 9.86
N PHE A 3 9.36 -19.16 8.84
CA PHE A 3 8.58 -17.93 8.89
C PHE A 3 7.08 -18.35 8.81
N GLY A 4 6.48 -18.63 9.96
CA GLY A 4 5.05 -19.00 10.05
C GLY A 4 4.09 -17.83 9.86
N MET A 5 4.58 -16.70 9.30
CA MET A 5 3.82 -15.47 9.06
C MET A 5 3.69 -15.21 7.57
N THR A 6 2.72 -14.38 7.21
CA THR A 6 2.37 -13.98 5.85
C THR A 6 2.37 -12.45 5.71
N GLY A 7 2.33 -11.95 4.49
CA GLY A 7 2.24 -10.54 4.19
C GLY A 7 3.39 -9.72 4.80
N GLN A 8 3.09 -8.55 5.29
CA GLN A 8 4.10 -7.63 5.81
C GLN A 8 4.85 -8.17 7.03
N ASN A 9 4.21 -8.96 7.87
CA ASN A 9 4.88 -9.54 9.03
C ASN A 9 6.05 -10.48 8.63
N LYS A 10 5.86 -11.25 7.57
CA LYS A 10 6.93 -12.09 7.00
C LYS A 10 8.07 -11.26 6.43
N VAL A 11 7.75 -10.17 5.74
CA VAL A 11 8.74 -9.24 5.18
C VAL A 11 9.59 -8.61 6.29
N TRP A 12 8.99 -8.14 7.40
CA TRP A 12 9.74 -7.59 8.53
C TRP A 12 10.69 -8.60 9.16
N LEU A 13 10.23 -9.83 9.39
CA LEU A 13 11.09 -10.87 9.96
C LEU A 13 12.23 -11.25 9.02
N ALA A 14 11.94 -11.40 7.73
CA ALA A 14 12.98 -11.69 6.73
C ALA A 14 13.98 -10.53 6.60
N GLY A 15 13.51 -9.29 6.67
CA GLY A 15 14.35 -8.09 6.70
C GLY A 15 15.32 -8.09 7.89
N ASN A 16 14.87 -8.46 9.08
CA ASN A 16 15.76 -8.59 10.25
C ASN A 16 16.81 -9.69 10.05
N VAL A 17 16.43 -10.82 9.43
CA VAL A 17 17.39 -11.89 9.09
C VAL A 17 18.37 -11.39 8.03
N MET A 18 17.93 -10.64 7.03
CA MET A 18 18.75 -10.01 6.00
C MET A 18 19.84 -9.12 6.62
N MET A 19 19.45 -8.21 7.50
CA MET A 19 20.39 -7.28 8.15
C MET A 19 21.44 -8.03 8.97
N ARG A 20 21.02 -9.05 9.71
CA ARG A 20 21.96 -9.91 10.45
C ARG A 20 22.92 -10.64 9.52
N ALA A 21 22.40 -11.21 8.43
CA ALA A 21 23.20 -11.98 7.47
C ALA A 21 24.27 -11.10 6.79
N LEU A 22 23.93 -9.87 6.45
CA LEU A 22 24.87 -8.88 5.89
C LEU A 22 26.00 -8.57 6.88
N LEU A 23 25.68 -8.37 8.16
CA LEU A 23 26.70 -8.12 9.21
C LEU A 23 27.61 -9.34 9.45
N GLN A 24 27.13 -10.55 9.18
CA GLN A 24 27.87 -11.79 9.34
C GLN A 24 28.63 -12.22 8.07
N ASN A 25 28.48 -11.48 6.95
CA ASN A 25 28.95 -11.87 5.61
C ASN A 25 28.44 -13.27 5.19
N ASP A 26 27.24 -13.67 5.60
CA ASP A 26 26.62 -14.95 5.28
C ASP A 26 25.75 -14.80 4.04
N TYR A 27 26.35 -15.03 2.87
CA TYR A 27 25.67 -14.86 1.56
C TYR A 27 24.47 -15.80 1.39
N GLU A 28 24.56 -17.05 1.85
CA GLU A 28 23.45 -18.00 1.72
C GLU A 28 22.26 -17.59 2.57
N LEU A 29 22.49 -17.04 3.75
CA LEU A 29 21.45 -16.49 4.59
C LEU A 29 20.85 -15.20 4.00
N VAL A 30 21.67 -14.34 3.36
CA VAL A 30 21.20 -13.16 2.60
C VAL A 30 20.26 -13.60 1.49
N LYS A 31 20.66 -14.57 0.67
CA LYS A 31 19.86 -15.12 -0.42
C LYS A 31 18.53 -15.70 0.08
N MET A 32 18.57 -16.52 1.14
CA MET A 32 17.38 -17.08 1.76
C MET A 32 16.40 -15.99 2.24
N ALA A 33 16.91 -14.95 2.88
CA ALA A 33 16.09 -13.83 3.36
C ALA A 33 15.48 -13.04 2.19
N ARG A 34 16.27 -12.76 1.13
CA ARG A 34 15.80 -12.15 -0.11
C ARG A 34 14.67 -12.96 -0.75
N ASP A 35 14.86 -14.27 -0.90
CA ASP A 35 13.86 -15.14 -1.52
C ASP A 35 12.58 -15.21 -0.67
N THR A 36 12.71 -15.13 0.66
CA THR A 36 11.58 -15.04 1.59
C THR A 36 10.82 -13.73 1.40
N ILE A 37 11.50 -12.59 1.28
CA ILE A 37 10.88 -11.28 0.99
C ILE A 37 10.17 -11.33 -0.36
N ALA A 38 10.85 -11.77 -1.39
CA ALA A 38 10.33 -11.85 -2.74
C ALA A 38 9.11 -12.78 -2.88
N SER A 39 9.02 -13.82 -2.03
CA SER A 39 7.88 -14.74 -2.03
C SER A 39 6.55 -14.08 -1.65
N GLU A 40 6.57 -12.89 -1.05
CA GLU A 40 5.36 -12.11 -0.75
C GLU A 40 4.92 -11.20 -1.91
N ILE A 41 5.71 -11.08 -2.98
CA ILE A 41 5.35 -10.34 -4.19
C ILE A 41 4.49 -11.23 -5.10
N VAL A 42 3.32 -11.57 -4.60
CA VAL A 42 2.33 -12.41 -5.30
C VAL A 42 0.93 -11.88 -5.02
N THR A 43 -0.03 -12.23 -5.88
CA THR A 43 -1.45 -11.91 -5.68
C THR A 43 -2.23 -13.14 -5.25
N GLY A 44 -3.44 -12.93 -4.67
CA GLY A 44 -4.41 -14.00 -4.40
C GLY A 44 -4.17 -14.82 -3.12
N GLY A 45 -3.14 -14.51 -2.32
CA GLY A 45 -2.91 -15.17 -1.02
C GLY A 45 -4.01 -14.84 0.02
N THR A 46 -3.98 -15.50 1.19
CA THR A 46 -4.89 -15.18 2.30
C THR A 46 -4.65 -13.75 2.82
N GLU A 47 -3.38 -13.36 2.93
CA GLU A 47 -2.91 -12.01 3.25
C GLU A 47 -1.99 -11.50 2.13
N GLY A 48 -1.61 -10.23 2.17
CA GLY A 48 -0.80 -9.58 1.15
C GLY A 48 -1.64 -8.97 0.03
N ILE A 49 -1.08 -8.91 -1.18
CA ILE A 49 -1.72 -8.31 -2.35
C ILE A 49 -2.87 -9.19 -2.82
N LYS A 50 -4.04 -8.60 -2.99
CA LYS A 50 -5.24 -9.29 -3.47
C LYS A 50 -5.41 -9.13 -4.99
N ASP A 51 -6.24 -9.98 -5.60
CA ASP A 51 -6.46 -9.97 -7.05
C ASP A 51 -7.16 -8.70 -7.54
N ASP A 52 -7.85 -7.98 -6.66
CA ASP A 52 -8.45 -6.67 -6.93
C ASP A 52 -7.51 -5.48 -6.67
N TRP A 53 -6.25 -5.78 -6.30
CA TRP A 53 -5.18 -4.83 -5.97
C TRP A 53 -5.39 -4.09 -4.65
N CYS A 54 -6.23 -4.58 -3.75
CA CYS A 54 -6.14 -4.15 -2.35
C CYS A 54 -5.05 -4.94 -1.60
N PHE A 55 -4.82 -4.60 -0.34
CA PHE A 55 -3.88 -5.30 0.53
C PHE A 55 -4.60 -5.76 1.80
N HIS A 56 -4.49 -7.04 2.12
CA HIS A 56 -5.03 -7.62 3.33
C HIS A 56 -3.94 -8.01 4.33
N GLN A 57 -4.23 -7.83 5.61
CA GLN A 57 -3.43 -8.33 6.73
C GLN A 57 -4.33 -8.55 7.94
N HIS A 58 -3.99 -9.49 8.79
CA HIS A 58 -4.80 -9.98 9.91
C HIS A 58 -6.13 -10.59 9.44
N GLY A 59 -6.04 -11.45 8.45
CA GLY A 59 -7.19 -12.07 7.81
C GLY A 59 -7.77 -11.24 6.66
N ALA A 60 -9.06 -11.41 6.40
CA ALA A 60 -9.75 -10.72 5.31
C ALA A 60 -10.09 -9.27 5.68
N GLN A 61 -9.06 -8.46 5.90
CA GLN A 61 -9.16 -7.07 6.33
C GLN A 61 -8.32 -6.17 5.44
N GLN A 62 -8.94 -5.13 4.90
CA GLN A 62 -8.24 -4.11 4.12
C GLN A 62 -7.27 -3.31 5.01
N GLN A 63 -6.01 -3.22 4.57
CA GLN A 63 -4.92 -2.59 5.32
C GLN A 63 -4.04 -1.68 4.46
N PHE A 64 -4.61 -0.95 3.51
CA PHE A 64 -3.86 -0.05 2.62
C PHE A 64 -2.93 0.90 3.37
N GLY A 65 -3.48 1.68 4.28
CA GLY A 65 -2.75 2.72 4.99
C GLY A 65 -1.95 2.25 6.20
N ASN A 66 -1.89 0.97 6.47
CA ASN A 66 -1.17 0.40 7.59
C ASN A 66 -0.15 -0.65 7.11
N TYR A 67 -0.47 -1.94 7.21
CA TYR A 67 0.45 -3.02 6.79
C TYR A 67 0.77 -2.97 5.29
N GLY A 68 -0.19 -2.63 4.46
CA GLY A 68 0.03 -2.49 3.02
C GLY A 68 0.99 -1.35 2.67
N LEU A 69 0.87 -0.20 3.33
CA LEU A 69 1.83 0.90 3.15
C LEU A 69 3.23 0.50 3.61
N SER A 70 3.34 -0.18 4.75
CA SER A 70 4.63 -0.72 5.22
C SER A 70 5.22 -1.75 4.24
N PHE A 71 4.35 -2.56 3.61
CA PHE A 71 4.75 -3.51 2.58
C PHE A 71 5.33 -2.79 1.36
N VAL A 72 4.62 -1.83 0.80
CA VAL A 72 5.08 -1.06 -0.37
C VAL A 72 6.39 -0.33 -0.06
N SER A 73 6.50 0.32 1.11
CA SER A 73 7.73 1.00 1.52
C SER A 73 8.89 0.02 1.73
N GLY A 74 8.63 -1.14 2.32
CA GLY A 74 9.64 -2.19 2.49
C GLY A 74 10.10 -2.77 1.15
N MET A 75 9.18 -3.03 0.23
CA MET A 75 9.53 -3.55 -1.10
C MET A 75 10.29 -2.53 -1.94
N SER A 76 9.94 -1.25 -1.84
CA SER A 76 10.68 -0.13 -2.43
C SER A 76 12.13 -0.12 -1.94
N PHE A 77 12.33 -0.15 -0.63
CA PHE A 77 13.66 -0.22 -0.02
C PHE A 77 14.46 -1.44 -0.51
N PHE A 78 13.89 -2.65 -0.50
CA PHE A 78 14.58 -3.85 -0.95
C PHE A 78 14.82 -3.86 -2.46
N SER A 79 13.93 -3.31 -3.26
CA SER A 79 14.12 -3.13 -4.70
C SER A 79 15.36 -2.27 -4.99
N GLY A 80 15.49 -1.14 -4.31
CA GLY A 80 16.68 -0.28 -4.43
C GLY A 80 17.95 -0.97 -3.93
N LEU A 81 17.88 -1.64 -2.76
CA LEU A 81 19.02 -2.35 -2.16
C LEU A 81 19.56 -3.45 -3.06
N PHE A 82 18.71 -4.19 -3.76
CA PHE A 82 19.10 -5.31 -4.62
C PHE A 82 19.38 -4.91 -6.06
N SER A 83 19.03 -3.68 -6.46
CA SER A 83 19.21 -3.21 -7.83
C SER A 83 20.66 -3.34 -8.31
N GLY A 84 20.84 -3.83 -9.54
CA GLY A 84 22.16 -4.03 -10.12
C GLY A 84 22.96 -5.20 -9.53
N THR A 85 22.36 -6.01 -8.67
CA THR A 85 22.99 -7.21 -8.09
C THR A 85 22.31 -8.50 -8.60
N SER A 86 22.93 -9.65 -8.32
CA SER A 86 22.34 -10.98 -8.59
C SER A 86 21.10 -11.28 -7.71
N LEU A 87 20.78 -10.41 -6.75
CA LEU A 87 19.64 -10.51 -5.85
C LEU A 87 18.46 -9.62 -6.28
N ALA A 88 18.56 -8.90 -7.42
CA ALA A 88 17.49 -8.04 -7.91
C ALA A 88 16.15 -8.79 -8.02
N PHE A 89 15.07 -8.07 -7.81
CA PHE A 89 13.74 -8.59 -8.14
C PHE A 89 13.62 -8.75 -9.65
N ASP A 90 12.90 -9.76 -10.10
CA ASP A 90 12.64 -9.98 -11.50
C ASP A 90 11.54 -9.04 -12.03
N ASP A 91 11.42 -8.95 -13.37
CA ASP A 91 10.47 -8.06 -14.04
C ASP A 91 9.02 -8.35 -13.64
N LYS A 92 8.67 -9.62 -13.39
CA LYS A 92 7.34 -10.00 -12.93
C LYS A 92 7.06 -9.46 -11.54
N GLN A 93 8.02 -9.56 -10.64
CA GLN A 93 7.90 -9.04 -9.27
C GLN A 93 7.78 -7.51 -9.29
N LEU A 94 8.61 -6.82 -10.06
CA LEU A 94 8.54 -5.37 -10.22
C LEU A 94 7.21 -4.93 -10.85
N SER A 95 6.72 -5.65 -11.86
CA SER A 95 5.41 -5.39 -12.47
C SER A 95 4.25 -5.56 -11.49
N ILE A 96 4.29 -6.54 -10.58
CA ILE A 96 3.28 -6.70 -9.53
C ILE A 96 3.29 -5.49 -8.59
N LEU A 97 4.47 -5.04 -8.16
CA LEU A 97 4.60 -3.90 -7.26
C LEU A 97 4.13 -2.59 -7.90
N SER A 98 4.52 -2.32 -9.13
CA SER A 98 4.07 -1.13 -9.88
C SER A 98 2.55 -1.17 -10.13
N THR A 99 2.01 -2.35 -10.44
CA THR A 99 0.56 -2.50 -10.63
C THR A 99 -0.21 -2.30 -9.32
N LEU A 100 0.32 -2.75 -8.18
CA LEU A 100 -0.27 -2.47 -6.86
C LEU A 100 -0.36 -0.95 -6.60
N ILE A 101 0.66 -0.18 -6.98
CA ILE A 101 0.63 1.27 -6.89
C ILE A 101 -0.46 1.85 -7.80
N ASP A 102 -0.47 1.48 -9.08
CA ASP A 102 -1.38 2.06 -10.08
C ASP A 102 -2.84 1.62 -9.90
N LYS A 103 -3.09 0.32 -9.74
CA LYS A 103 -4.45 -0.25 -9.65
C LYS A 103 -5.02 -0.27 -8.22
N GLY A 104 -4.16 -0.14 -7.21
CA GLY A 104 -4.54 -0.12 -5.80
C GLY A 104 -4.42 1.28 -5.20
N TYR A 105 -3.20 1.67 -4.87
CA TYR A 105 -2.95 2.88 -4.07
C TYR A 105 -3.36 4.19 -4.74
N ARG A 106 -3.19 4.33 -6.03
CA ARG A 106 -3.59 5.52 -6.77
C ARG A 106 -5.08 5.84 -6.59
N TRP A 107 -5.91 4.83 -6.44
CA TRP A 107 -7.35 5.01 -6.22
C TRP A 107 -7.68 5.60 -4.87
N VAL A 108 -6.93 5.25 -3.83
CA VAL A 108 -7.18 5.66 -2.45
C VAL A 108 -6.53 7.00 -2.06
N ILE A 109 -5.91 7.68 -3.01
CA ILE A 109 -5.27 9.00 -2.79
C ILE A 109 -6.09 10.08 -3.47
N TRP A 110 -6.43 11.13 -2.74
CA TRP A 110 -7.03 12.36 -3.24
C TRP A 110 -6.16 13.55 -2.89
N LYS A 111 -5.54 14.17 -3.91
CA LYS A 111 -4.77 15.43 -3.77
C LYS A 111 -3.84 15.47 -2.56
N GLY A 112 -2.96 14.47 -2.44
CA GLY A 112 -1.98 14.42 -1.36
C GLY A 112 -2.51 13.89 -0.03
N MET A 113 -3.73 13.37 0.01
CA MET A 113 -4.32 12.73 1.19
C MET A 113 -4.75 11.30 0.87
N MET A 114 -4.45 10.37 1.77
CA MET A 114 -5.02 9.03 1.70
C MET A 114 -6.45 9.04 2.26
N ASP A 115 -7.36 8.35 1.56
CA ASP A 115 -8.75 8.21 2.00
C ASP A 115 -8.83 7.66 3.43
N VAL A 116 -9.66 8.26 4.26
CA VAL A 116 -9.87 7.85 5.67
C VAL A 116 -10.30 6.38 5.76
N ASN A 117 -11.15 5.92 4.84
CA ASN A 117 -11.57 4.52 4.77
C ASN A 117 -10.41 3.55 4.48
N ALA A 118 -9.28 4.04 3.95
CA ALA A 118 -8.11 3.24 3.63
C ALA A 118 -7.03 3.22 4.73
N LEU A 119 -7.15 4.05 5.77
CA LEU A 119 -6.11 4.20 6.81
C LEU A 119 -5.99 2.98 7.75
N GLY A 120 -7.00 2.11 7.80
CA GLY A 120 -7.08 1.04 8.79
C GLY A 120 -7.33 1.63 10.20
N ARG A 121 -6.69 1.04 11.23
CA ARG A 121 -6.86 1.52 12.62
C ARG A 121 -6.05 2.79 12.95
N GLN A 122 -5.10 3.17 12.14
CA GLN A 122 -4.16 4.27 12.44
C GLN A 122 -4.76 5.64 12.05
N LEU A 123 -5.77 6.06 12.79
CA LEU A 123 -6.53 7.31 12.60
C LEU A 123 -6.00 8.43 13.51
N PHE A 124 -4.70 8.73 13.42
CA PHE A 124 -4.10 9.84 14.15
C PHE A 124 -4.16 11.15 13.34
N HIS A 125 -3.92 12.25 14.03
CA HIS A 125 -3.89 13.59 13.43
C HIS A 125 -2.90 13.63 12.26
N HIS A 126 -3.29 14.21 11.13
CA HIS A 126 -2.53 14.25 9.87
C HIS A 126 -2.20 12.87 9.23
N ALA A 127 -2.73 11.76 9.71
CA ALA A 127 -2.50 10.45 9.11
C ALA A 127 -2.75 10.41 7.59
N PRO A 128 -3.83 10.99 7.04
CA PRO A 128 -4.06 11.01 5.59
C PRO A 128 -2.89 11.58 4.79
N VAL A 129 -2.35 12.71 5.23
CA VAL A 129 -1.23 13.40 4.55
C VAL A 129 0.08 12.64 4.73
N HIS A 130 0.41 12.23 5.95
CA HIS A 130 1.66 11.50 6.23
C HIS A 130 1.72 10.18 5.46
N LYS A 131 0.60 9.46 5.36
CA LYS A 131 0.56 8.18 4.64
C LYS A 131 0.62 8.37 3.12
N ALA A 132 0.01 9.42 2.60
CA ALA A 132 0.14 9.78 1.19
C ALA A 132 1.59 10.15 0.83
N LEU A 133 2.27 10.91 1.69
CA LEU A 133 3.67 11.25 1.52
C LEU A 133 4.58 10.02 1.55
N SER A 134 4.38 9.12 2.51
CA SER A 134 5.13 7.85 2.59
C SER A 134 4.93 7.00 1.33
N LEU A 135 3.70 6.95 0.80
CA LEU A 135 3.41 6.28 -0.46
C LEU A 135 4.15 6.94 -1.64
N ALA A 136 4.19 8.27 -1.68
CA ALA A 136 4.87 9.00 -2.75
C ALA A 136 6.36 8.64 -2.82
N PHE A 137 7.05 8.59 -1.67
CA PHE A 137 8.43 8.12 -1.62
C PHE A 137 8.59 6.69 -2.12
N ALA A 138 7.77 5.76 -1.64
CA ALA A 138 7.83 4.38 -2.08
C ALA A 138 7.54 4.22 -3.58
N ALA A 139 6.59 4.97 -4.12
CA ALA A 139 6.26 4.94 -5.54
C ALA A 139 7.40 5.50 -6.41
N SER A 140 8.10 6.56 -5.96
CA SER A 140 9.23 7.12 -6.70
C SER A 140 10.40 6.14 -6.83
N GLU A 141 10.63 5.33 -5.81
CA GLU A 141 11.67 4.31 -5.82
C GLU A 141 11.31 3.08 -6.69
N LEU A 142 10.03 2.67 -6.68
CA LEU A 142 9.55 1.54 -7.47
C LEU A 142 9.30 1.88 -8.93
N GLY A 143 9.06 3.16 -9.24
CA GLY A 143 8.77 3.64 -10.60
C GLY A 143 10.00 3.73 -11.52
N GLY A 144 11.16 3.31 -11.07
CA GLY A 144 12.46 3.45 -11.76
C GLY A 144 12.64 2.71 -13.09
N GLY A 145 11.59 2.43 -13.84
CA GLY A 145 11.76 1.80 -15.15
C GLY A 145 10.56 1.81 -16.07
N GLU A 146 9.33 1.74 -15.60
CA GLU A 146 8.21 1.49 -16.50
C GLU A 146 6.94 2.31 -16.26
N SER A 147 6.81 3.07 -15.18
CA SER A 147 5.62 3.90 -15.07
C SER A 147 5.96 5.35 -14.73
N ASP A 148 6.06 6.16 -15.77
CA ASP A 148 5.94 7.63 -15.69
C ASP A 148 4.77 8.05 -14.80
N GLU A 149 3.77 7.18 -14.66
CA GLU A 149 2.57 7.37 -13.88
C GLU A 149 2.81 7.24 -12.37
N CYS A 150 3.61 6.27 -11.89
CA CYS A 150 3.98 6.18 -10.48
C CYS A 150 4.85 7.36 -10.06
N VAL A 151 5.80 7.76 -10.91
CA VAL A 151 6.63 8.94 -10.71
C VAL A 151 5.78 10.21 -10.71
N ALA A 152 4.81 10.30 -11.61
CA ALA A 152 3.89 11.44 -11.68
C ALA A 152 3.00 11.54 -10.44
N VAL A 153 2.48 10.40 -9.93
CA VAL A 153 1.72 10.36 -8.67
C VAL A 153 2.62 10.78 -7.50
N ALA A 154 3.82 10.26 -7.40
CA ALA A 154 4.78 10.62 -6.36
C ALA A 154 5.13 12.11 -6.42
N THR A 155 5.43 12.62 -7.60
CA THR A 155 5.74 14.05 -7.82
C THR A 155 4.55 14.94 -7.47
N ALA A 156 3.35 14.56 -7.85
CA ALA A 156 2.13 15.30 -7.52
C ALA A 156 1.87 15.34 -6.01
N LEU A 157 2.16 14.23 -5.31
CA LEU A 157 2.00 14.13 -3.86
C LEU A 157 3.06 14.93 -3.09
N LEU A 158 4.30 15.02 -3.61
CA LEU A 158 5.40 15.77 -2.99
C LEU A 158 5.35 17.27 -3.25
N ARG A 159 4.70 17.69 -4.31
CA ARG A 159 4.51 19.12 -4.61
C ARG A 159 3.21 19.58 -3.98
N ASP A 160 3.31 20.39 -2.94
CA ASP A 160 2.19 21.13 -2.33
C ASP A 160 1.51 22.10 -3.32
N ASN A 161 2.01 22.18 -4.56
CA ASN A 161 1.51 23.05 -5.60
C ASN A 161 0.48 22.33 -6.46
N TYR A 162 -0.77 22.50 -6.12
CA TYR A 162 -1.88 22.26 -7.03
C TYR A 162 -2.16 23.51 -7.87
N PRO A 163 -2.35 23.37 -9.16
CA PRO A 163 -2.63 22.11 -9.85
C PRO A 163 -1.34 21.36 -10.22
N ALA A 164 -1.27 20.09 -9.94
CA ALA A 164 -0.33 19.21 -10.64
C ALA A 164 -0.51 19.44 -12.15
N PRO A 165 0.57 19.46 -12.95
CA PRO A 165 0.44 19.48 -14.40
C PRO A 165 -0.52 18.34 -14.77
N ALA A 166 -1.28 18.50 -15.86
CA ALA A 166 -2.35 17.60 -16.29
C ALA A 166 -1.83 16.17 -16.54
N VAL A 167 -1.43 15.53 -15.49
CA VAL A 167 -1.26 14.08 -15.41
C VAL A 167 -2.67 13.53 -15.36
N ASN A 168 -2.98 12.59 -16.23
CA ASN A 168 -4.26 11.93 -16.37
C ASN A 168 -5.03 11.89 -15.05
N VAL A 169 -5.99 12.79 -14.89
CA VAL A 169 -6.84 12.83 -13.70
C VAL A 169 -7.59 11.52 -13.65
N LEU A 170 -7.22 10.68 -12.69
CA LEU A 170 -7.88 9.40 -12.52
C LEU A 170 -9.38 9.62 -12.28
N THR A 171 -10.19 9.14 -13.20
CA THR A 171 -11.65 9.21 -13.13
C THR A 171 -12.25 7.82 -13.30
N GLY A 172 -13.44 7.61 -12.79
CA GLY A 172 -14.14 6.35 -12.94
C GLY A 172 -14.65 5.79 -11.64
N HIS A 173 -14.82 4.48 -11.63
CA HIS A 173 -15.34 3.71 -10.51
C HIS A 173 -14.42 2.51 -10.26
N LYS A 174 -14.03 2.29 -9.02
CA LYS A 174 -13.27 1.13 -8.58
C LYS A 174 -13.98 0.49 -7.40
N HIS A 175 -14.28 -0.78 -7.54
CA HIS A 175 -14.74 -1.62 -6.43
C HIS A 175 -13.65 -2.62 -6.07
N PHE A 176 -13.15 -2.53 -4.85
CA PHE A 176 -12.27 -3.51 -4.24
C PHE A 176 -13.16 -4.61 -3.65
N TRP A 177 -13.50 -5.56 -4.49
CA TRP A 177 -14.52 -6.57 -4.19
C TRP A 177 -14.10 -7.59 -3.12
N GLN A 178 -12.81 -7.70 -2.84
CA GLN A 178 -12.30 -8.49 -1.73
C GLN A 178 -12.31 -7.73 -0.39
N SER A 179 -12.64 -6.43 -0.41
CA SER A 179 -12.64 -5.56 0.79
C SER A 179 -13.99 -4.87 1.01
N ASP A 180 -14.98 -5.11 0.16
CA ASP A 180 -16.26 -4.39 0.15
C ASP A 180 -16.09 -2.87 0.23
N TYR A 181 -15.11 -2.36 -0.54
CA TYR A 181 -14.70 -0.97 -0.55
C TYR A 181 -14.79 -0.40 -1.95
N THR A 182 -15.50 0.70 -2.08
CA THR A 182 -15.81 1.33 -3.36
C THR A 182 -15.34 2.77 -3.41
N ILE A 183 -14.78 3.17 -4.54
CA ILE A 183 -14.35 4.53 -4.83
C ILE A 183 -14.96 4.98 -6.15
N HIS A 184 -15.47 6.19 -6.16
CA HIS A 184 -15.90 6.88 -7.37
C HIS A 184 -15.17 8.20 -7.49
N ARG A 185 -14.57 8.46 -8.66
CA ARG A 185 -13.72 9.64 -8.89
C ARG A 185 -14.21 10.44 -10.10
N ARG A 186 -14.16 11.74 -9.95
CA ARG A 186 -14.36 12.75 -11.01
C ARG A 186 -13.24 13.81 -10.90
N PRO A 187 -13.05 14.66 -11.90
CA PRO A 187 -11.96 15.65 -11.88
C PRO A 187 -11.95 16.54 -10.64
N SER A 188 -13.13 16.89 -10.10
CA SER A 188 -13.28 17.84 -8.99
C SER A 188 -13.69 17.20 -7.65
N TRP A 189 -13.93 15.88 -7.62
CA TRP A 189 -14.31 15.20 -6.38
C TRP A 189 -14.02 13.69 -6.40
N MET A 190 -13.94 13.12 -5.22
CA MET A 190 -13.88 11.68 -4.97
C MET A 190 -14.86 11.33 -3.86
N ALA A 191 -15.53 10.21 -3.99
CA ALA A 191 -16.30 9.60 -2.91
C ALA A 191 -15.82 8.17 -2.65
N SER A 192 -15.76 7.79 -1.40
CA SER A 192 -15.45 6.43 -0.97
C SER A 192 -16.53 5.89 -0.04
N ILE A 193 -16.79 4.59 -0.13
CA ILE A 193 -17.72 3.88 0.75
C ILE A 193 -17.05 2.58 1.19
N LYS A 194 -16.94 2.39 2.51
CA LYS A 194 -16.50 1.14 3.10
C LYS A 194 -17.69 0.41 3.72
N MET A 195 -17.89 -0.83 3.31
CA MET A 195 -19.04 -1.63 3.70
C MET A 195 -18.60 -2.84 4.54
N ALA A 196 -19.51 -3.36 5.33
CA ALA A 196 -19.33 -4.60 6.08
C ALA A 196 -20.05 -5.76 5.38
N SER A 197 -19.51 -6.97 5.54
CA SER A 197 -20.14 -8.22 5.14
C SER A 197 -19.62 -9.36 6.02
N ASP A 198 -20.17 -10.55 5.84
CA ASP A 198 -19.67 -11.78 6.46
C ASP A 198 -18.34 -12.26 5.89
N ARG A 199 -17.89 -11.68 4.76
CA ARG A 199 -16.66 -12.07 4.06
C ARG A 199 -15.43 -11.31 4.54
N ILE A 200 -15.61 -10.13 5.16
CA ILE A 200 -14.52 -9.23 5.53
C ILE A 200 -14.59 -8.81 6.98
N ILE A 201 -13.42 -8.48 7.52
CA ILE A 201 -13.30 -7.78 8.80
C ILE A 201 -13.34 -6.28 8.51
N GLY A 202 -14.32 -5.57 9.07
CA GLY A 202 -14.53 -4.14 8.80
C GLY A 202 -13.35 -3.28 9.21
N THR A 203 -12.86 -3.48 10.42
CA THR A 203 -11.65 -2.82 10.97
C THR A 203 -11.23 -3.52 12.26
N GLU A 204 -9.98 -3.31 12.66
CA GLU A 204 -9.47 -3.79 13.95
C GLU A 204 -9.33 -2.66 14.96
N MET A 205 -9.43 -3.03 16.23
CA MET A 205 -9.09 -2.20 17.39
C MET A 205 -7.96 -2.92 18.12
N MET A 206 -6.76 -2.35 18.09
CA MET A 206 -5.58 -3.02 18.66
C MET A 206 -4.56 -1.98 19.12
N ASN A 207 -3.80 -2.33 20.16
CA ASN A 207 -2.74 -1.47 20.71
C ASN A 207 -3.22 -0.08 21.20
N GLY A 208 -4.49 0.04 21.57
CA GLY A 208 -5.09 1.33 21.94
C GLY A 208 -5.54 2.18 20.74
N ASP A 209 -5.26 1.75 19.53
CA ASP A 209 -5.71 2.43 18.30
C ASP A 209 -7.16 2.10 17.98
N ASN A 210 -7.89 3.10 17.47
CA ASN A 210 -9.22 2.94 16.89
C ASN A 210 -10.28 2.34 17.83
N MET A 211 -10.24 2.68 19.12
CA MET A 211 -11.12 2.11 20.15
C MET A 211 -12.62 2.38 19.93
N LYS A 212 -12.96 3.30 19.04
CA LYS A 212 -14.33 3.64 18.63
C LYS A 212 -14.67 3.19 17.21
N GLY A 213 -13.82 2.38 16.60
CA GLY A 213 -13.88 2.02 15.17
C GLY A 213 -14.90 0.95 14.79
N TYR A 214 -15.71 0.45 15.71
CA TYR A 214 -16.60 -0.69 15.47
C TYR A 214 -17.46 -0.55 14.21
N TYR A 215 -18.05 0.64 13.99
CA TYR A 215 -18.96 0.91 12.88
C TYR A 215 -18.27 1.53 11.64
N MET A 216 -16.95 1.53 11.58
CA MET A 216 -16.22 2.19 10.48
C MET A 216 -16.40 1.54 9.10
N ALA A 217 -16.98 0.35 9.03
CA ALA A 217 -17.29 -0.32 7.77
C ALA A 217 -18.80 -0.43 7.49
N ASP A 218 -19.63 0.20 8.30
CA ASP A 218 -21.10 0.11 8.16
C ASP A 218 -21.63 1.16 7.18
N GLY A 219 -21.08 1.21 5.97
CA GLY A 219 -21.42 2.21 4.96
C GLY A 219 -20.73 3.56 5.19
N ALA A 220 -19.60 3.58 5.92
CA ALA A 220 -18.86 4.81 6.14
C ALA A 220 -18.47 5.47 4.82
N THR A 221 -18.98 6.68 4.59
CA THR A 221 -18.83 7.42 3.33
C THR A 221 -18.06 8.70 3.55
N TYR A 222 -17.00 8.91 2.75
CA TYR A 222 -16.24 10.16 2.71
C TYR A 222 -16.34 10.77 1.32
N ILE A 223 -16.51 12.09 1.29
CA ILE A 223 -16.59 12.88 0.05
C ILE A 223 -15.51 13.95 0.10
N TYR A 224 -14.62 13.91 -0.88
CA TYR A 224 -13.53 14.85 -1.08
C TYR A 224 -13.87 15.72 -2.30
N LYS A 225 -13.74 17.01 -2.16
CA LYS A 225 -13.98 17.96 -3.26
C LYS A 225 -12.95 19.08 -3.27
N ASP A 226 -12.82 19.76 -4.39
CA ASP A 226 -12.02 20.97 -4.49
C ASP A 226 -12.66 22.08 -3.67
N GLY A 227 -11.84 22.87 -3.02
CA GLY A 227 -12.25 24.00 -2.19
C GLY A 227 -11.25 24.26 -1.06
N LYS A 228 -11.40 25.41 -0.43
CA LYS A 228 -10.75 25.68 0.86
C LYS A 228 -11.79 25.33 1.95
N GLU A 229 -11.37 24.52 2.92
CA GLU A 229 -12.12 24.35 4.16
C GLU A 229 -11.84 25.55 5.06
#